data_9dec89ae4ea8ebc2282bb89d26373d0b
#
_entry.id   9dec89ae4ea8ebc2282bb89d26373d0b
#
_cell.length_a   1.000
_cell.length_b   1.000
_cell.length_c   1.000
_cell.angle_alpha   90.00
_cell.angle_beta   90.00
_cell.angle_gamma   90.00
#
_symmetry.space_group_name_H-M   'P 1'
#
loop_
_entity.id
_entity.type
_entity.pdbx_description
1 polymer ?
#
loop_
_entity_poly.entity_id
_entity_poly.type
_entity_poly.pdbx_seq_one_letter_code
_entity_poly.pdbx_strand_id
1 'polypeptide(L)'
;MAISALASLICIHAASSASSGHMDSTPQEVFDSMRDSFQPAKAKGVHARYQWDLSGPQGGQWWIDVEDGKYKMGKGKIDNPSVTFVATDKDWVAVSNHQMGGTWAYLTGRLKIRGDQGVARKLGEIFP
;
A
#
# COMPACT_ATOMS: atom_id res chain seq x y z
N MET A 1 3.70 -26.75 32.81
CA MET A 1 4.32 -27.87 32.24
C MET A 1 4.79 -27.64 30.83
N ALA A 2 5.43 -28.63 30.30
CA ALA A 2 5.93 -28.55 28.93
C ALA A 2 4.89 -28.13 27.91
N ILE A 3 3.67 -28.41 28.18
CA ILE A 3 2.56 -28.10 27.28
C ILE A 3 2.42 -26.61 27.03
N SER A 4 2.63 -25.80 28.03
CA SER A 4 2.50 -24.35 27.84
C SER A 4 3.59 -23.81 26.95
N ALA A 5 4.74 -24.40 26.96
CA ALA A 5 5.81 -23.99 26.07
C ALA A 5 5.44 -24.26 24.61
N LEU A 6 4.77 -25.35 24.37
CA LEU A 6 4.34 -25.68 23.03
C LEU A 6 3.31 -24.69 22.49
N ALA A 7 2.42 -24.29 23.35
CA ALA A 7 1.42 -23.30 22.94
C ALA A 7 2.10 -21.98 22.53
N SER A 8 3.12 -21.58 23.24
CA SER A 8 3.87 -20.40 22.89
C SER A 8 4.51 -20.52 21.52
N LEU A 9 5.08 -21.66 21.25
CA LEU A 9 5.68 -21.89 19.95
C LEU A 9 4.69 -21.80 18.81
N ILE A 10 3.50 -22.29 19.04
CA ILE A 10 2.47 -22.21 18.03
C ILE A 10 2.12 -20.77 17.68
N CYS A 11 2.03 -19.94 18.68
CA CYS A 11 1.75 -18.52 18.45
C CYS A 11 2.84 -17.85 17.63
N ILE A 12 4.07 -18.10 17.97
CA ILE A 12 5.20 -17.54 17.26
C ILE A 12 5.22 -18.03 15.82
N HIS A 13 4.94 -19.27 15.65
CA HIS A 13 4.95 -19.88 14.35
C HIS A 13 3.91 -19.29 13.42
N ALA A 14 2.73 -19.05 13.93
CA ALA A 14 1.69 -18.42 13.17
C ALA A 14 2.10 -17.01 12.74
N ALA A 15 2.73 -16.26 13.60
CA ALA A 15 3.18 -14.92 13.28
C ALA A 15 4.21 -14.92 12.15
N SER A 16 5.13 -15.86 12.16
CA SER A 16 6.15 -15.89 11.13
C SER A 16 5.58 -16.28 9.77
N SER A 17 4.61 -17.15 9.73
CA SER A 17 4.03 -17.54 8.46
C SER A 17 3.19 -16.42 7.85
N ALA A 18 2.65 -15.53 8.64
CA ALA A 18 1.83 -14.45 8.16
C ALA A 18 2.58 -13.50 7.22
N SER A 19 3.89 -13.33 7.42
CA SER A 19 4.65 -12.38 6.61
C SER A 19 4.79 -12.78 5.16
N SER A 20 4.84 -14.06 4.85
CA SER A 20 5.09 -14.50 3.48
C SER A 20 3.83 -14.74 2.66
N GLY A 21 2.71 -15.01 3.29
CA GLY A 21 1.46 -15.30 2.59
C GLY A 21 0.35 -14.33 2.90
N HIS A 22 0.68 -13.23 3.55
CA HIS A 22 -0.34 -12.29 3.98
C HIS A 22 -0.97 -11.57 2.79
N MET A 23 -2.29 -11.53 2.79
CA MET A 23 -3.08 -10.77 1.83
C MET A 23 -4.00 -9.83 2.59
N ASP A 24 -4.01 -8.58 2.17
CA ASP A 24 -4.87 -7.58 2.77
C ASP A 24 -6.29 -7.72 2.22
N SER A 25 -7.27 -7.41 3.05
CA SER A 25 -8.68 -7.49 2.67
C SER A 25 -9.32 -6.12 2.48
N THR A 26 -8.75 -5.09 3.06
CA THR A 26 -9.27 -3.73 2.99
C THR A 26 -8.17 -2.75 2.62
N PRO A 27 -8.53 -1.58 2.06
CA PRO A 27 -7.54 -0.53 1.82
C PRO A 27 -6.78 -0.12 3.07
N GLN A 28 -7.46 -0.05 4.21
CA GLN A 28 -6.77 0.32 5.46
C GLN A 28 -5.66 -0.67 5.79
N GLU A 29 -5.93 -1.97 5.62
CA GLU A 29 -4.91 -2.98 5.84
C GLU A 29 -3.74 -2.84 4.86
N VAL A 30 -4.05 -2.49 3.61
CA VAL A 30 -3.00 -2.23 2.61
C VAL A 30 -2.08 -1.12 3.07
N PHE A 31 -2.65 0.01 3.50
CA PHE A 31 -1.83 1.14 3.95
C PHE A 31 -1.04 0.81 5.22
N ASP A 32 -1.63 0.02 6.11
CA ASP A 32 -0.90 -0.44 7.29
C ASP A 32 0.28 -1.33 6.91
N SER A 33 0.08 -2.23 5.95
CA SER A 33 1.14 -3.11 5.45
C SER A 33 2.25 -2.34 4.73
N MET A 34 1.91 -1.26 4.05
CA MET A 34 2.89 -0.44 3.34
C MET A 34 3.95 0.14 4.28
N ARG A 35 3.60 0.37 5.54
CA ARG A 35 4.56 0.85 6.53
C ARG A 35 5.73 -0.12 6.70
N ASP A 36 5.45 -1.41 6.60
CA ASP A 36 6.47 -2.45 6.77
C ASP A 36 7.29 -2.68 5.50
N SER A 37 6.79 -2.25 4.35
CA SER A 37 7.48 -2.46 3.07
C SER A 37 8.30 -1.25 2.60
N PHE A 38 8.27 -0.16 3.34
CA PHE A 38 8.96 1.06 2.94
C PHE A 38 10.46 0.86 2.76
N GLN A 39 10.96 1.32 1.63
CA GLN A 39 12.39 1.23 1.25
C GLN A 39 13.03 2.62 1.28
N PRO A 40 13.66 3.01 2.39
CA PRO A 40 14.25 4.35 2.51
C PRO A 40 15.27 4.66 1.41
N ALA A 41 16.07 3.67 1.01
CA ALA A 41 17.07 3.88 -0.03
C ALA A 41 16.44 4.23 -1.37
N LYS A 42 15.28 3.66 -1.67
CA LYS A 42 14.55 3.95 -2.92
C LYS A 42 13.85 5.31 -2.88
N ALA A 43 13.58 5.80 -1.69
CA ALA A 43 12.93 7.10 -1.48
C ALA A 43 13.93 8.25 -1.40
N LYS A 44 15.22 7.97 -1.37
CA LYS A 44 16.23 9.00 -1.27
C LYS A 44 16.19 9.92 -2.48
N GLY A 45 16.12 11.22 -2.24
CA GLY A 45 16.02 12.21 -3.31
C GLY A 45 14.64 12.33 -3.93
N VAL A 46 13.68 11.55 -3.47
CA VAL A 46 12.31 11.59 -3.97
C VAL A 46 11.47 12.56 -3.14
N HIS A 47 10.75 13.44 -3.83
CA HIS A 47 9.81 14.37 -3.23
C HIS A 47 8.49 14.18 -3.95
N ALA A 48 7.56 13.46 -3.33
CA ALA A 48 6.32 13.08 -3.98
C ALA A 48 5.17 13.00 -3.01
N ARG A 49 4.01 13.46 -3.44
CA ARG A 49 2.77 13.39 -2.66
C ARG A 49 1.77 12.53 -3.40
N TYR A 50 1.43 11.42 -2.80
CA TYR A 50 0.49 10.46 -3.35
C TYR A 50 -0.85 10.61 -2.67
N GLN A 51 -1.90 10.65 -3.49
CA GLN A 51 -3.27 10.72 -3.02
C GLN A 51 -4.04 9.52 -3.55
N TRP A 52 -4.84 8.90 -2.71
CA TRP A 52 -5.77 7.84 -3.11
C TRP A 52 -7.20 8.31 -2.88
N ASP A 53 -8.04 8.02 -3.85
CA ASP A 53 -9.46 8.31 -3.80
C ASP A 53 -10.18 7.02 -4.18
N LEU A 54 -10.61 6.27 -3.18
CA LEU A 54 -11.16 4.94 -3.36
C LEU A 54 -12.65 4.93 -3.07
N SER A 55 -13.43 4.40 -3.99
CA SER A 55 -14.87 4.24 -3.84
C SER A 55 -15.21 2.88 -3.25
N GLY A 56 -16.47 2.68 -2.88
CA GLY A 56 -16.98 1.43 -2.36
C GLY A 56 -17.16 1.45 -0.85
N PRO A 57 -17.72 0.36 -0.28
CA PRO A 57 -18.04 0.32 1.17
C PRO A 57 -16.83 0.47 2.08
N GLN A 58 -15.65 0.02 1.64
CA GLN A 58 -14.40 0.15 2.39
C GLN A 58 -13.53 1.26 1.82
N GLY A 59 -14.09 2.10 0.96
CA GLY A 59 -13.36 3.18 0.32
C GLY A 59 -13.09 4.33 1.26
N GLY A 60 -12.45 5.34 0.73
CA GLY A 60 -12.08 6.55 1.45
C GLY A 60 -10.93 7.23 0.76
N GLN A 61 -10.29 8.13 1.49
CA GLN A 61 -9.16 8.87 0.97
C GLN A 61 -7.96 8.67 1.88
N TRP A 62 -6.81 8.47 1.26
CA TRP A 62 -5.53 8.32 1.97
C TRP A 62 -4.47 9.10 1.21
N TRP A 63 -3.41 9.42 1.89
CA TRP A 63 -2.26 10.09 1.27
C TRP A 63 -0.95 9.58 1.87
N ILE A 64 0.10 9.67 1.08
CA ILE A 64 1.48 9.43 1.51
C ILE A 64 2.34 10.55 0.98
N ASP A 65 3.09 11.18 1.85
CA ASP A 65 4.06 12.22 1.49
C ASP A 65 5.45 11.63 1.66
N VAL A 66 6.16 11.45 0.55
CA VAL A 66 7.52 10.93 0.54
C VAL A 66 8.48 12.09 0.41
N GLU A 67 9.44 12.16 1.32
CA GLU A 67 10.38 13.27 1.39
C GLU A 67 11.77 12.76 1.71
N ASP A 68 12.59 12.57 0.69
CA ASP A 68 14.02 12.25 0.82
C ASP A 68 14.32 11.15 1.85
N GLY A 69 13.86 9.95 1.58
CA GLY A 69 14.12 8.78 2.42
C GLY A 69 13.18 8.62 3.61
N LYS A 70 12.19 9.49 3.74
CA LYS A 70 11.20 9.45 4.82
C LYS A 70 9.81 9.54 4.24
N TYR A 71 8.80 9.17 5.02
CA TYR A 71 7.42 9.34 4.59
C TYR A 71 6.51 9.67 5.76
N LYS A 72 5.40 10.28 5.42
CA LYS A 72 4.25 10.48 6.31
C LYS A 72 3.04 9.90 5.61
N MET A 73 2.11 9.40 6.38
CA MET A 73 0.91 8.76 5.85
C MET A 73 -0.29 9.17 6.68
N GLY A 74 -1.42 9.38 6.03
CA GLY A 74 -2.63 9.76 6.74
C GLY A 74 -3.87 9.53 5.91
N LYS A 75 -5.02 9.80 6.52
CA LYS A 75 -6.33 9.76 5.88
C LYS A 75 -6.75 11.16 5.46
N GLY A 76 -7.59 11.22 4.42
CA GLY A 76 -8.10 12.48 3.91
C GLY A 76 -7.34 12.95 2.69
N LYS A 77 -7.32 14.25 2.47
CA LYS A 77 -6.69 14.86 1.32
C LYS A 77 -5.38 15.52 1.69
N ILE A 78 -4.43 15.45 0.78
CA ILE A 78 -3.17 16.19 0.89
C ILE A 78 -3.18 17.32 -0.15
N ASP A 79 -2.53 18.43 0.18
CA ASP A 79 -2.41 19.56 -0.73
C ASP A 79 -1.41 19.25 -1.85
N ASN A 80 -1.74 19.68 -3.05
CA ASN A 80 -0.88 19.56 -4.23
C ASN A 80 -0.31 18.15 -4.44
N PRO A 81 -1.15 17.13 -4.60
CA PRO A 81 -0.63 15.79 -4.86
C PRO A 81 0.10 15.74 -6.20
N SER A 82 1.23 15.05 -6.21
CA SER A 82 1.98 14.78 -7.43
C SER A 82 1.20 13.83 -8.34
N VAL A 83 0.50 12.90 -7.73
CA VAL A 83 -0.31 11.91 -8.43
C VAL A 83 -1.48 11.49 -7.56
N THR A 84 -2.61 11.23 -8.20
CA THR A 84 -3.81 10.72 -7.53
C THR A 84 -4.23 9.40 -8.17
N PHE A 85 -4.42 8.40 -7.33
CA PHE A 85 -4.94 7.10 -7.76
C PHE A 85 -6.43 7.03 -7.46
N VAL A 86 -7.22 6.69 -8.48
CA VAL A 86 -8.67 6.55 -8.34
C VAL A 86 -9.06 5.14 -8.73
N ALA A 87 -9.70 4.43 -7.82
CA ALA A 87 -10.13 3.06 -8.03
C ALA A 87 -11.25 2.71 -7.04
N THR A 88 -11.80 1.51 -7.18
CA THR A 88 -12.66 0.98 -6.12
C THR A 88 -11.79 0.41 -5.01
N ASP A 89 -12.37 0.25 -3.84
CA ASP A 89 -11.71 -0.40 -2.70
C ASP A 89 -11.19 -1.80 -3.09
N LYS A 90 -12.00 -2.58 -3.76
CA LYS A 90 -11.65 -3.95 -4.15
C LYS A 90 -10.54 -3.98 -5.21
N ASP A 91 -10.59 -3.11 -6.17
CA ASP A 91 -9.58 -3.07 -7.23
C ASP A 91 -8.22 -2.65 -6.67
N TRP A 92 -8.20 -1.67 -5.78
CA TRP A 92 -6.95 -1.27 -5.15
C TRP A 92 -6.35 -2.40 -4.30
N VAL A 93 -7.18 -3.08 -3.53
CA VAL A 93 -6.72 -4.24 -2.74
C VAL A 93 -6.17 -5.33 -3.65
N ALA A 94 -6.84 -5.64 -4.75
CA ALA A 94 -6.39 -6.65 -5.69
C ALA A 94 -5.04 -6.29 -6.33
N VAL A 95 -4.85 -5.04 -6.70
CA VAL A 95 -3.57 -4.56 -7.24
C VAL A 95 -2.48 -4.69 -6.17
N SER A 96 -2.77 -4.32 -4.95
CA SER A 96 -1.80 -4.34 -3.85
C SER A 96 -1.40 -5.77 -3.48
N ASN A 97 -2.32 -6.72 -3.58
CA ASN A 97 -2.05 -8.13 -3.31
C ASN A 97 -1.45 -8.86 -4.52
N HIS A 98 -1.17 -8.14 -5.61
CA HIS A 98 -0.69 -8.71 -6.87
C HIS A 98 -1.65 -9.74 -7.49
N GLN A 99 -2.92 -9.66 -7.15
CA GLN A 99 -3.97 -10.44 -7.79
C GLN A 99 -4.40 -9.83 -9.12
N MET A 100 -4.11 -8.54 -9.31
CA MET A 100 -4.37 -7.80 -10.52
C MET A 100 -3.12 -7.00 -10.85
N GLY A 101 -2.64 -7.10 -12.08
CA GLY A 101 -1.49 -6.31 -12.52
C GLY A 101 -1.84 -4.83 -12.59
N GLY A 102 -0.95 -3.96 -12.10
CA GLY A 102 -1.18 -2.53 -12.10
C GLY A 102 -1.34 -1.97 -13.52
N THR A 103 -0.53 -2.42 -14.46
CA THR A 103 -0.63 -2.01 -15.87
C THR A 103 -1.97 -2.43 -16.47
N TRP A 104 -2.40 -3.65 -16.22
CA TRP A 104 -3.68 -4.13 -16.70
C TRP A 104 -4.85 -3.35 -16.12
N ALA A 105 -4.80 -3.08 -14.82
CA ALA A 105 -5.82 -2.28 -14.14
C ALA A 105 -5.91 -0.88 -14.73
N TYR A 106 -4.77 -0.28 -15.04
CA TYR A 106 -4.72 1.04 -15.66
C TYR A 106 -5.31 1.01 -17.08
N LEU A 107 -4.90 0.04 -17.89
CA LEU A 107 -5.37 -0.06 -19.27
C LEU A 107 -6.86 -0.37 -19.37
N THR A 108 -7.41 -1.11 -18.44
CA THR A 108 -8.84 -1.46 -18.42
C THR A 108 -9.71 -0.42 -17.72
N GLY A 109 -9.12 0.66 -17.20
CA GLY A 109 -9.85 1.72 -16.52
C GLY A 109 -10.24 1.42 -15.09
N ARG A 110 -9.77 0.30 -14.52
CA ARG A 110 -10.03 -0.04 -13.12
C ARG A 110 -9.19 0.80 -12.16
N LEU A 111 -8.01 1.20 -12.60
CA LEU A 111 -7.14 2.11 -11.85
C LEU A 111 -6.90 3.34 -12.71
N LYS A 112 -7.36 4.47 -12.25
CA LYS A 112 -7.08 5.75 -12.91
C LYS A 112 -5.92 6.42 -12.21
N ILE A 113 -5.00 6.94 -12.99
CA ILE A 113 -3.82 7.63 -12.47
C ILE A 113 -3.84 9.04 -13.03
N ARG A 114 -3.96 10.00 -12.14
CA ARG A 114 -3.99 11.42 -12.50
C ARG A 114 -2.72 12.08 -11.99
N GLY A 115 -2.03 12.78 -12.88
CA GLY A 115 -0.80 13.47 -12.54
C GLY A 115 0.42 12.81 -13.14
N ASP A 116 1.53 12.85 -12.42
CA ASP A 116 2.82 12.40 -12.92
C ASP A 116 2.92 10.87 -12.95
N GLN A 117 2.97 10.31 -14.15
CA GLN A 117 3.06 8.87 -14.36
C GLN A 117 4.38 8.28 -13.87
N GLY A 118 5.47 9.04 -13.96
CA GLY A 118 6.77 8.61 -13.45
C GLY A 118 6.77 8.49 -11.94
N VAL A 119 6.14 9.45 -11.27
CA VAL A 119 5.99 9.41 -9.81
C VAL A 119 5.11 8.24 -9.41
N ALA A 120 4.05 7.98 -10.18
CA ALA A 120 3.17 6.84 -9.90
C ALA A 120 3.94 5.52 -9.91
N ARG A 121 4.81 5.32 -10.89
CA ARG A 121 5.62 4.11 -10.97
C ARG A 121 6.63 3.98 -9.84
N LYS A 122 7.14 5.08 -9.34
CA LYS A 122 8.05 5.09 -8.20
C LYS A 122 7.44 4.48 -6.95
N LEU A 123 6.13 4.57 -6.80
CA LEU A 123 5.46 4.03 -5.62
C LEU A 123 5.77 2.55 -5.41
N GLY A 124 5.77 1.76 -6.49
CA GLY A 124 6.05 0.33 -6.40
C GLY A 124 7.50 0.00 -6.03
N GLU A 125 8.43 0.94 -6.25
CA GLU A 125 9.82 0.78 -5.83
C GLU A 125 10.01 1.16 -4.36
N ILE A 126 9.27 2.15 -3.91
CA ILE A 126 9.38 2.66 -2.54
C ILE A 126 8.61 1.77 -1.56
N PHE A 127 7.48 1.26 -1.98
CA PHE A 127 6.61 0.36 -1.19
C PHE A 127 6.32 -0.90 -2.00
N PRO A 128 7.30 -1.78 -2.17
CA PRO A 128 7.11 -2.98 -2.99
C PRO A 128 6.13 -4.01 -2.42
#